data_3635cc8f56ff74e7474bd01477a91f4f
#
_entry.id   3635cc8f56ff74e7474bd01477a91f4f
#
_cell.length_a   1.000
_cell.length_b   1.000
_cell.length_c   1.000
_cell.angle_alpha   90.00
_cell.angle_beta   90.00
_cell.angle_gamma   90.00
#
_symmetry.space_group_name_H-M   'P 1'
#
loop_
_entity.id
_entity.type
_entity.pdbx_description
1 polymer ?
#
loop_
_entity_poly.entity_id
_entity_poly.type
_entity_poly.pdbx_seq_one_letter_code
_entity_poly.pdbx_strand_id
1 'polypeptide(L)'
;ISGVEIEDKRLFNEEKEISPPWAIKREQKHLSFSSLQNGIATLADKIFISDDFSFLESDLIHPILKASTGEKKFVIVPPKTEEELQKYPKTYEYLKKNEEKLRGRSLTGNTKWFEFGRTQGLVNMGKEKIAISTTMPWAGMKIYRLPAEYYVYSGLYATATNLDKLEEELKSEDLLAYLIENGKPMSGDYTQINSTLLKKY
;
A
#
# COMPACT_ATOMS: atom_id res chain seq x y z
N ILE A 1 -4.69 7.94 82.17
CA ILE A 1 -3.89 9.00 81.53
C ILE A 1 -3.96 8.78 80.01
N SER A 2 -4.82 9.59 79.53
CA SER A 2 -5.04 10.15 78.19
C SER A 2 -4.29 9.59 76.95
N GLY A 3 -5.08 9.05 76.05
CA GLY A 3 -4.75 8.81 74.71
C GLY A 3 -4.54 10.08 73.92
N VAL A 4 -3.63 10.01 72.95
CA VAL A 4 -3.57 10.94 71.83
C VAL A 4 -3.87 10.13 70.58
N GLU A 5 -5.07 10.34 70.00
CA GLU A 5 -5.42 9.96 68.66
C GLU A 5 -4.61 10.79 67.70
N ILE A 6 -3.86 10.14 66.82
CA ILE A 6 -3.25 10.81 65.66
C ILE A 6 -4.18 10.57 64.48
N GLU A 7 -5.07 11.57 64.22
CA GLU A 7 -5.69 11.76 62.94
C GLU A 7 -4.62 12.32 62.01
N ASP A 8 -4.10 11.52 61.10
CA ASP A 8 -3.68 12.01 59.78
C ASP A 8 -3.51 10.86 58.78
N LYS A 9 -4.63 10.38 58.27
CA LYS A 9 -4.70 9.42 57.14
C LYS A 9 -5.11 10.09 55.85
N ARG A 10 -4.73 11.35 55.59
CA ARG A 10 -5.14 12.07 54.36
C ARG A 10 -4.00 12.63 53.50
N LEU A 11 -2.79 12.13 53.59
CA LEU A 11 -1.66 12.70 52.83
C LEU A 11 -0.90 11.71 51.93
N PHE A 12 -1.46 10.55 51.64
CA PHE A 12 -0.84 9.64 50.67
C PHE A 12 -1.89 9.15 49.66
N ASN A 13 -2.31 10.00 48.73
CA ASN A 13 -2.93 9.58 47.49
C ASN A 13 -2.90 10.73 46.48
N GLU A 14 -1.73 11.11 46.04
CA GLU A 14 -1.48 11.69 44.73
C GLU A 14 -0.13 11.16 44.25
N GLU A 15 -0.08 9.88 43.87
CA GLU A 15 0.91 9.41 42.95
C GLU A 15 0.60 10.07 41.59
N LYS A 16 1.11 11.28 41.38
CA LYS A 16 1.33 11.79 40.06
C LYS A 16 2.23 10.78 39.37
N GLU A 17 1.69 9.98 38.46
CA GLU A 17 2.50 9.27 37.48
C GLU A 17 3.39 10.29 36.78
N ILE A 18 4.60 10.46 37.26
CA ILE A 18 5.66 11.23 36.60
C ILE A 18 6.05 10.35 35.41
N SER A 19 5.41 10.60 34.28
CA SER A 19 5.85 10.02 33.00
C SER A 19 7.33 10.35 32.84
N PRO A 20 8.20 9.37 32.57
CA PRO A 20 9.62 9.63 32.46
C PRO A 20 9.86 10.69 31.37
N PRO A 21 10.88 11.56 31.50
CA PRO A 21 11.10 12.70 30.60
C PRO A 21 11.26 12.33 29.12
N TRP A 22 11.51 11.04 28.83
CA TRP A 22 11.63 10.49 27.47
C TRP A 22 10.29 9.95 26.93
N ALA A 23 9.24 9.86 27.73
CA ALA A 23 7.89 9.54 27.27
C ALA A 23 7.21 10.78 26.68
N ILE A 24 7.84 11.39 25.70
CA ILE A 24 7.18 12.42 24.87
C ILE A 24 6.07 11.68 24.12
N LYS A 25 4.81 11.88 24.54
CA LYS A 25 3.66 11.50 23.73
C LYS A 25 3.79 12.29 22.42
N ARG A 26 4.28 11.66 21.36
CA ARG A 26 4.17 12.24 20.02
C ARG A 26 2.69 12.44 19.78
N GLU A 27 2.28 13.69 19.48
CA GLU A 27 0.95 13.91 18.96
C GLU A 27 0.75 13.03 17.73
N GLN A 28 -0.33 12.27 17.72
CA GLN A 28 -0.64 11.41 16.58
C GLN A 28 -0.92 12.32 15.38
N LYS A 29 0.01 12.35 14.45
CA LYS A 29 -0.17 13.03 13.17
C LYS A 29 -0.92 12.10 12.21
N HIS A 30 -1.66 12.66 11.30
CA HIS A 30 -2.41 11.90 10.32
C HIS A 30 -2.07 12.37 8.91
N LEU A 31 -1.74 11.42 8.04
CA LEU A 31 -1.57 11.67 6.62
C LEU A 31 -2.92 11.99 5.96
N SER A 32 -2.95 12.96 5.07
CA SER A 32 -4.19 13.48 4.42
C SER A 32 -4.69 12.62 3.26
N PHE A 33 -4.44 11.29 3.27
CA PHE A 33 -5.00 10.41 2.24
C PHE A 33 -6.51 10.14 2.45
N SER A 34 -7.26 10.10 1.35
CA SER A 34 -8.67 9.65 1.33
C SER A 34 -8.76 8.14 1.32
N SER A 35 -7.81 7.46 0.68
CA SER A 35 -7.65 6.01 0.74
C SER A 35 -6.18 5.60 0.62
N LEU A 36 -5.82 4.50 1.27
CA LEU A 36 -4.52 3.86 1.15
C LEU A 36 -4.73 2.37 0.91
N GLN A 37 -4.25 1.87 -0.22
CA GLN A 37 -4.47 0.50 -0.70
C GLN A 37 -3.16 -0.19 -1.09
N ASN A 38 -3.17 -1.52 -1.07
CA ASN A 38 -2.12 -2.29 -1.73
C ASN A 38 -2.29 -2.21 -3.25
N GLY A 39 -1.18 -2.24 -3.96
CA GLY A 39 -1.17 -2.42 -5.40
C GLY A 39 -1.80 -3.75 -5.81
N ILE A 40 -2.06 -3.93 -7.10
CA ILE A 40 -2.62 -5.18 -7.62
C ILE A 40 -1.65 -6.35 -7.38
N ALA A 41 -2.20 -7.53 -7.21
CA ALA A 41 -1.43 -8.77 -7.11
C ALA A 41 -1.99 -9.78 -8.12
N THR A 42 -1.31 -9.91 -9.25
CA THR A 42 -1.72 -10.81 -10.31
C THR A 42 -1.49 -12.28 -9.96
N LEU A 43 -0.50 -12.56 -9.10
CA LEU A 43 0.07 -13.89 -8.81
C LEU A 43 0.58 -14.61 -10.08
N ALA A 44 0.71 -13.87 -11.18
CA ALA A 44 1.29 -14.33 -12.44
C ALA A 44 1.83 -13.13 -13.26
N ASP A 45 2.68 -12.32 -12.64
CA ASP A 45 3.18 -11.07 -13.23
C ASP A 45 3.77 -11.28 -14.62
N LYS A 46 4.48 -12.37 -14.86
CA LYS A 46 5.07 -12.70 -16.18
C LYS A 46 4.04 -12.89 -17.28
N ILE A 47 2.76 -13.14 -16.95
CA ILE A 47 1.67 -13.30 -17.92
C ILE A 47 0.90 -11.99 -18.06
N PHE A 48 0.62 -11.31 -16.95
CA PHE A 48 -0.22 -10.12 -16.95
C PHE A 48 0.55 -8.81 -17.15
N ILE A 49 1.87 -8.78 -16.96
CA ILE A 49 2.67 -7.55 -17.00
C ILE A 49 3.84 -7.72 -17.98
N SER A 50 3.98 -6.79 -18.92
CA SER A 50 5.04 -6.79 -19.94
C SER A 50 5.42 -5.37 -20.33
N ASP A 51 6.57 -5.23 -20.96
CA ASP A 51 6.99 -3.99 -21.61
C ASP A 51 6.23 -3.74 -22.93
N ASP A 52 5.68 -4.80 -23.53
CA ASP A 52 4.93 -4.74 -24.78
C ASP A 52 3.77 -5.74 -24.78
N PHE A 53 2.59 -5.24 -25.13
CA PHE A 53 1.37 -5.98 -25.44
C PHE A 53 0.70 -5.48 -26.74
N SER A 54 1.46 -4.88 -27.65
CA SER A 54 0.94 -4.32 -28.92
C SER A 54 0.23 -5.34 -29.80
N PHE A 55 0.46 -6.63 -29.56
CA PHE A 55 -0.19 -7.75 -30.26
C PHE A 55 -1.58 -8.13 -29.70
N LEU A 56 -2.01 -7.51 -28.58
CA LEU A 56 -3.31 -7.72 -27.94
C LEU A 56 -4.26 -6.55 -28.22
N GLU A 57 -5.52 -6.66 -27.80
CA GLU A 57 -6.49 -5.57 -27.87
C GLU A 57 -6.16 -4.47 -26.86
N SER A 58 -6.04 -3.23 -27.35
CA SER A 58 -5.62 -2.07 -26.56
C SER A 58 -6.55 -1.73 -25.38
N ASP A 59 -7.84 -2.04 -25.51
CA ASP A 59 -8.87 -1.70 -24.51
C ASP A 59 -8.64 -2.40 -23.15
N LEU A 60 -7.94 -3.53 -23.16
CA LEU A 60 -7.60 -4.28 -21.96
C LEU A 60 -6.18 -3.99 -21.43
N ILE A 61 -5.42 -3.14 -22.14
CA ILE A 61 -4.03 -2.85 -21.82
C ILE A 61 -3.93 -1.48 -21.16
N HIS A 62 -3.40 -1.45 -19.95
CA HIS A 62 -3.25 -0.23 -19.18
C HIS A 62 -1.81 -0.04 -18.72
N PRO A 63 -1.36 1.23 -18.53
CA PRO A 63 -0.05 1.49 -17.96
C PRO A 63 -0.02 1.09 -16.49
N ILE A 64 1.11 0.53 -16.05
CA ILE A 64 1.33 0.11 -14.67
C ILE A 64 2.71 0.54 -14.20
N LEU A 65 2.81 0.93 -12.92
CA LEU A 65 4.07 1.27 -12.28
C LEU A 65 4.41 0.25 -11.18
N LYS A 66 5.65 -0.20 -11.18
CA LYS A 66 6.24 -0.95 -10.06
C LYS A 66 6.68 -0.01 -8.97
N ALA A 67 5.94 0.09 -7.89
CA ALA A 67 6.20 1.09 -6.85
C ALA A 67 7.57 0.92 -6.16
N SER A 68 8.11 -0.30 -6.10
CA SER A 68 9.42 -0.56 -5.48
C SER A 68 10.60 0.02 -6.27
N THR A 69 10.48 0.14 -7.60
CA THR A 69 11.57 0.56 -8.50
C THR A 69 11.27 1.80 -9.34
N GLY A 70 9.99 2.16 -9.53
CA GLY A 70 9.55 3.21 -10.45
C GLY A 70 9.46 2.76 -11.92
N GLU A 71 9.67 1.46 -12.18
CA GLU A 71 9.63 0.90 -13.53
C GLU A 71 8.20 0.94 -14.08
N LYS A 72 8.05 1.44 -15.31
CA LYS A 72 6.77 1.54 -16.01
C LYS A 72 6.64 0.41 -17.02
N LYS A 73 5.50 -0.25 -17.02
CA LYS A 73 5.14 -1.34 -17.94
C LYS A 73 3.68 -1.25 -18.33
N PHE A 74 3.17 -2.30 -18.98
CA PHE A 74 1.76 -2.48 -19.29
C PHE A 74 1.20 -3.68 -18.55
N VAL A 75 -0.10 -3.63 -18.25
CA VAL A 75 -0.82 -4.71 -17.59
C VAL A 75 -2.10 -5.04 -18.37
N ILE A 76 -2.38 -6.34 -18.52
CA ILE A 76 -3.67 -6.81 -19.01
C ILE A 76 -4.66 -6.74 -17.86
N VAL A 77 -5.75 -5.97 -18.00
CA VAL A 77 -6.85 -5.91 -17.03
C VAL A 77 -8.05 -6.65 -17.62
N PRO A 78 -8.25 -7.94 -17.25
CA PRO A 78 -9.33 -8.71 -17.83
C PRO A 78 -10.70 -8.20 -17.36
N PRO A 79 -11.75 -8.34 -18.18
CA PRO A 79 -13.12 -8.06 -17.76
C PRO A 79 -13.61 -9.06 -16.69
N LYS A 80 -14.78 -8.77 -16.13
CA LYS A 80 -15.32 -9.57 -15.00
C LYS A 80 -15.87 -10.95 -15.41
N THR A 81 -16.20 -11.14 -16.67
CA THR A 81 -16.78 -12.42 -17.14
C THR A 81 -15.99 -12.99 -18.31
N GLU A 82 -16.03 -14.31 -18.48
CA GLU A 82 -15.32 -14.98 -19.56
C GLU A 82 -15.99 -14.69 -20.90
N GLU A 83 -17.33 -14.50 -20.92
CA GLU A 83 -18.08 -14.10 -22.11
C GLU A 83 -17.67 -12.70 -22.59
N GLU A 84 -17.38 -11.79 -21.67
CA GLU A 84 -16.83 -10.47 -22.02
C GLU A 84 -15.40 -10.59 -22.53
N LEU A 85 -14.58 -11.44 -21.92
CA LEU A 85 -13.19 -11.66 -22.32
C LEU A 85 -13.12 -12.28 -23.73
N GLN A 86 -14.05 -13.15 -24.11
CA GLN A 86 -14.13 -13.75 -25.45
C GLN A 86 -14.39 -12.73 -26.57
N LYS A 87 -14.88 -11.52 -26.25
CA LYS A 87 -15.01 -10.41 -27.21
C LYS A 87 -13.65 -9.83 -27.61
N TYR A 88 -12.58 -10.21 -26.90
CA TYR A 88 -11.18 -9.82 -27.14
C TYR A 88 -10.38 -11.08 -27.54
N PRO A 89 -10.49 -11.56 -28.78
CA PRO A 89 -10.01 -12.89 -29.18
C PRO A 89 -8.50 -13.07 -29.01
N LYS A 90 -7.68 -12.05 -29.28
CA LYS A 90 -6.22 -12.16 -29.11
C LYS A 90 -5.85 -12.28 -27.65
N THR A 91 -6.44 -11.45 -26.77
CA THR A 91 -6.23 -11.50 -25.33
C THR A 91 -6.76 -12.80 -24.73
N TYR A 92 -7.95 -13.25 -25.17
CA TYR A 92 -8.49 -14.53 -24.75
C TYR A 92 -7.57 -15.71 -25.10
N GLU A 93 -7.11 -15.79 -26.35
CA GLU A 93 -6.18 -16.84 -26.77
C GLU A 93 -4.85 -16.77 -26.02
N TYR A 94 -4.32 -15.58 -25.80
CA TYR A 94 -3.09 -15.40 -25.03
C TYR A 94 -3.21 -15.91 -23.59
N LEU A 95 -4.27 -15.53 -22.90
CA LEU A 95 -4.54 -16.00 -21.54
C LEU A 95 -4.83 -17.50 -21.54
N LYS A 96 -5.58 -18.01 -22.53
CA LYS A 96 -5.92 -19.43 -22.67
C LYS A 96 -4.68 -20.33 -22.87
N LYS A 97 -3.70 -19.87 -23.65
CA LYS A 97 -2.40 -20.56 -23.77
C LYS A 97 -1.66 -20.68 -22.45
N ASN A 98 -1.96 -19.80 -21.48
CA ASN A 98 -1.36 -19.80 -20.16
C ASN A 98 -2.30 -20.34 -19.07
N GLU A 99 -3.45 -20.90 -19.43
CA GLU A 99 -4.52 -21.29 -18.49
C GLU A 99 -4.03 -22.24 -17.41
N GLU A 100 -3.23 -23.24 -17.74
CA GLU A 100 -2.68 -24.19 -16.76
C GLU A 100 -1.89 -23.48 -15.65
N LYS A 101 -1.01 -22.55 -16.04
CA LYS A 101 -0.24 -21.73 -15.07
C LYS A 101 -1.15 -20.80 -14.27
N LEU A 102 -2.17 -20.23 -14.92
CA LEU A 102 -3.12 -19.33 -14.29
C LEU A 102 -4.01 -20.05 -13.28
N ARG A 103 -4.44 -21.27 -13.57
CA ARG A 103 -5.18 -22.14 -12.64
C ARG A 103 -4.32 -22.67 -11.50
N GLY A 104 -3.03 -22.86 -11.72
CA GLY A 104 -2.07 -23.32 -10.69
C GLY A 104 -1.75 -22.28 -9.62
N ARG A 105 -2.25 -21.05 -9.71
CA ARG A 105 -2.08 -20.01 -8.69
C ARG A 105 -2.92 -20.30 -7.44
N SER A 106 -2.47 -19.85 -6.27
CA SER A 106 -3.24 -19.89 -5.03
C SER A 106 -4.36 -18.86 -5.05
N LEU A 107 -5.42 -19.14 -5.81
CA LEU A 107 -6.60 -18.27 -5.92
C LEU A 107 -7.48 -18.42 -4.67
N THR A 108 -8.14 -17.33 -4.27
CA THR A 108 -9.04 -17.31 -3.11
C THR A 108 -10.48 -17.11 -3.53
N GLY A 109 -11.41 -17.81 -2.88
CA GLY A 109 -12.86 -17.66 -3.12
C GLY A 109 -13.25 -18.03 -4.56
N ASN A 110 -14.08 -17.20 -5.17
CA ASN A 110 -14.63 -17.41 -6.53
C ASN A 110 -13.76 -16.72 -7.62
N THR A 111 -12.47 -16.48 -7.37
CA THR A 111 -11.59 -15.86 -8.35
C THR A 111 -11.46 -16.75 -9.59
N LYS A 112 -11.73 -16.19 -10.76
CA LYS A 112 -11.66 -16.90 -12.02
C LYS A 112 -10.22 -17.07 -12.49
N TRP A 113 -9.97 -18.07 -13.32
CA TRP A 113 -8.64 -18.43 -13.77
C TRP A 113 -7.91 -17.29 -14.51
N PHE A 114 -8.66 -16.39 -15.17
CA PHE A 114 -8.12 -15.26 -15.93
C PHE A 114 -8.07 -13.93 -15.12
N GLU A 115 -8.63 -13.88 -13.92
CA GLU A 115 -8.61 -12.69 -13.04
C GLU A 115 -7.26 -12.57 -12.31
N PHE A 116 -7.00 -11.40 -11.74
CA PHE A 116 -5.88 -11.25 -10.81
C PHE A 116 -6.07 -12.12 -9.58
N GLY A 117 -4.98 -12.60 -9.01
CA GLY A 117 -5.05 -13.45 -7.82
C GLY A 117 -5.66 -12.75 -6.60
N ARG A 118 -5.55 -11.40 -6.56
CA ARG A 118 -6.20 -10.55 -5.55
C ARG A 118 -6.72 -9.27 -6.20
N THR A 119 -8.02 -9.04 -6.09
CA THR A 119 -8.71 -7.88 -6.70
C THR A 119 -8.79 -6.66 -5.79
N GLN A 120 -8.38 -6.79 -4.52
CA GLN A 120 -8.43 -5.70 -3.53
C GLN A 120 -7.68 -4.43 -3.98
N GLY A 121 -6.61 -4.57 -4.77
CA GLY A 121 -5.84 -3.46 -5.32
C GLY A 121 -6.52 -2.68 -6.44
N LEU A 122 -7.74 -3.05 -6.86
CA LEU A 122 -8.48 -2.35 -7.93
C LEU A 122 -9.35 -1.20 -7.41
N VAL A 123 -9.50 -1.06 -6.10
CA VAL A 123 -10.34 -0.02 -5.47
C VAL A 123 -9.72 1.36 -5.72
N ASN A 124 -10.51 2.33 -6.22
CA ASN A 124 -10.07 3.70 -6.54
C ASN A 124 -8.95 3.78 -7.60
N MET A 125 -8.76 2.76 -8.42
CA MET A 125 -7.69 2.73 -9.42
C MET A 125 -7.87 3.80 -10.50
N GLY A 126 -9.09 4.16 -10.88
CA GLY A 126 -9.42 5.23 -11.85
C GLY A 126 -9.30 6.66 -11.31
N LYS A 127 -8.46 6.92 -10.28
CA LYS A 127 -8.20 8.26 -9.72
C LYS A 127 -6.71 8.58 -9.80
N GLU A 128 -6.37 9.88 -9.87
CA GLU A 128 -5.00 10.31 -9.62
C GLU A 128 -4.53 9.83 -8.25
N LYS A 129 -3.28 9.41 -8.14
CA LYS A 129 -2.75 8.75 -6.96
C LYS A 129 -1.26 8.94 -6.78
N ILE A 130 -0.79 8.67 -5.58
CA ILE A 130 0.65 8.54 -5.29
C ILE A 130 0.95 7.07 -5.02
N ALA A 131 1.81 6.48 -5.85
CA ALA A 131 2.37 5.16 -5.58
C ALA A 131 3.50 5.27 -4.56
N ILE A 132 3.58 4.31 -3.64
CA ILE A 132 4.48 4.32 -2.50
C ILE A 132 5.22 2.98 -2.44
N SER A 133 6.56 3.02 -2.45
CA SER A 133 7.36 1.82 -2.22
C SER A 133 7.21 1.33 -0.78
N THR A 134 7.05 0.03 -0.60
CA THR A 134 7.08 -0.60 0.73
C THR A 134 8.49 -0.90 1.23
N THR A 135 9.50 -0.74 0.38
CA THR A 135 10.92 -0.79 0.75
C THR A 135 11.46 0.63 0.71
N MET A 136 11.68 1.21 1.87
CA MET A 136 12.05 2.60 2.05
C MET A 136 13.55 2.72 2.41
N PRO A 137 14.37 3.39 1.59
CA PRO A 137 15.71 3.82 1.99
C PRO A 137 15.62 4.83 3.14
N TRP A 138 16.60 4.84 4.04
CA TRP A 138 16.67 5.86 5.11
C TRP A 138 16.90 7.28 4.59
N ALA A 139 17.35 7.42 3.34
CA ALA A 139 17.47 8.71 2.65
C ALA A 139 16.13 9.34 2.23
N GLY A 140 15.00 8.60 2.35
CA GLY A 140 13.66 9.10 2.01
C GLY A 140 12.78 8.08 1.32
N MET A 141 11.48 8.37 1.29
CA MET A 141 10.49 7.50 0.65
C MET A 141 10.59 7.58 -0.87
N LYS A 142 10.46 6.43 -1.55
CA LYS A 142 10.23 6.37 -2.99
C LYS A 142 8.72 6.48 -3.25
N ILE A 143 8.32 7.62 -3.78
CA ILE A 143 6.93 7.91 -4.14
C ILE A 143 6.84 8.39 -5.58
N TYR A 144 5.71 8.13 -6.24
CA TYR A 144 5.49 8.47 -7.65
C TYR A 144 4.07 8.97 -7.84
N ARG A 145 3.92 10.23 -8.28
CA ARG A 145 2.61 10.77 -8.65
C ARG A 145 2.20 10.19 -10.00
N LEU A 146 0.98 9.68 -10.07
CA LEU A 146 0.45 8.96 -11.23
C LEU A 146 -0.91 9.50 -11.62
N PRO A 147 -1.15 9.68 -12.94
CA PRO A 147 -2.48 9.97 -13.46
C PRO A 147 -3.45 8.80 -13.26
N ALA A 148 -4.72 9.06 -13.51
CA ALA A 148 -5.82 8.14 -13.19
C ALA A 148 -5.72 6.77 -13.88
N GLU A 149 -5.22 6.72 -15.11
CA GLU A 149 -5.12 5.51 -15.93
C GLU A 149 -4.06 4.51 -15.46
N TYR A 150 -3.09 4.96 -14.66
CA TYR A 150 -2.03 4.08 -14.17
C TYR A 150 -2.50 3.11 -13.10
N TYR A 151 -2.10 1.86 -13.25
CA TYR A 151 -2.16 0.85 -12.19
C TYR A 151 -0.87 0.84 -11.37
N VAL A 152 -0.90 0.22 -10.20
CA VAL A 152 0.25 0.11 -9.29
C VAL A 152 0.40 -1.33 -8.85
N TYR A 153 1.63 -1.84 -8.81
CA TYR A 153 1.96 -3.14 -8.23
C TYR A 153 3.26 -3.06 -7.42
N SER A 154 3.54 -4.09 -6.64
CA SER A 154 4.77 -4.17 -5.81
C SER A 154 4.96 -2.95 -4.90
N GLY A 155 3.88 -2.54 -4.22
CA GLY A 155 3.84 -1.43 -3.29
C GLY A 155 2.43 -1.03 -2.91
N LEU A 156 2.28 0.20 -2.43
CA LEU A 156 1.00 0.81 -2.04
C LEU A 156 0.65 1.94 -3.00
N TYR A 157 -0.60 2.37 -2.97
CA TYR A 157 -1.01 3.64 -3.56
C TYR A 157 -2.02 4.35 -2.66
N ALA A 158 -1.94 5.67 -2.65
CA ALA A 158 -2.82 6.55 -1.89
C ALA A 158 -3.54 7.52 -2.83
N THR A 159 -4.81 7.79 -2.55
CA THR A 159 -5.58 8.90 -3.14
C THR A 159 -5.84 9.94 -2.07
N ALA A 160 -5.95 11.20 -2.46
CA ALA A 160 -6.25 12.31 -1.56
C ALA A 160 -7.08 13.38 -2.29
N THR A 161 -7.78 14.21 -1.53
CA THR A 161 -8.43 15.43 -2.06
C THR A 161 -7.39 16.45 -2.52
N ASN A 162 -6.25 16.51 -1.82
CA ASN A 162 -5.11 17.34 -2.19
C ASN A 162 -3.85 16.46 -2.23
N LEU A 163 -3.41 16.09 -3.43
CA LEU A 163 -2.23 15.25 -3.64
C LEU A 163 -0.93 16.00 -3.37
N ASP A 164 -0.87 17.31 -3.56
CA ASP A 164 0.33 18.12 -3.28
C ASP A 164 0.62 18.10 -1.78
N LYS A 165 -0.41 18.33 -0.96
CA LYS A 165 -0.30 18.23 0.50
C LYS A 165 0.13 16.84 0.95
N LEU A 166 -0.49 15.78 0.40
CA LEU A 166 -0.11 14.41 0.74
C LEU A 166 1.33 14.11 0.34
N GLU A 167 1.79 14.61 -0.80
CA GLU A 167 3.17 14.43 -1.27
C GLU A 167 4.18 15.11 -0.33
N GLU A 168 3.88 16.33 0.14
CA GLU A 168 4.70 17.03 1.14
C GLU A 168 4.76 16.25 2.47
N GLU A 169 3.61 15.77 2.95
CA GLU A 169 3.53 14.95 4.17
C GLU A 169 4.36 13.66 4.04
N LEU A 170 4.29 12.99 2.89
CA LEU A 170 5.04 11.75 2.63
C LEU A 170 6.57 11.99 2.52
N LYS A 171 7.00 13.21 2.24
CA LYS A 171 8.42 13.61 2.18
C LYS A 171 8.93 14.23 3.49
N SER A 172 8.08 14.37 4.51
CA SER A 172 8.45 15.04 5.77
C SER A 172 9.49 14.23 6.56
N GLU A 173 10.42 14.93 7.19
CA GLU A 173 11.44 14.32 8.06
C GLU A 173 10.81 13.62 9.26
N ASP A 174 9.73 14.16 9.82
CA ASP A 174 9.00 13.57 10.93
C ASP A 174 8.43 12.19 10.59
N LEU A 175 7.80 12.06 9.40
CA LEU A 175 7.30 10.77 8.93
C LEU A 175 8.45 9.80 8.67
N LEU A 176 9.54 10.27 8.06
CA LEU A 176 10.72 9.43 7.79
C LEU A 176 11.28 8.86 9.09
N ALA A 177 11.48 9.70 10.11
CA ALA A 177 11.96 9.29 11.42
C ALA A 177 11.01 8.26 12.08
N TYR A 178 9.70 8.53 12.03
CA TYR A 178 8.69 7.60 12.55
C TYR A 178 8.74 6.22 11.85
N LEU A 179 8.87 6.21 10.52
CA LEU A 179 8.89 4.98 9.75
C LEU A 179 10.18 4.17 9.95
N ILE A 180 11.32 4.83 10.14
CA ILE A 180 12.59 4.16 10.49
C ILE A 180 12.48 3.50 11.86
N GLU A 181 11.92 4.22 12.84
CA GLU A 181 11.78 3.74 14.22
C GLU A 181 10.79 2.56 14.35
N ASN A 182 9.66 2.61 13.64
CA ASN A 182 8.54 1.69 13.82
C ASN A 182 8.39 0.65 12.71
N GLY A 183 9.12 0.79 11.61
CA GLY A 183 9.10 -0.17 10.52
C GLY A 183 10.01 -1.37 10.77
N LYS A 184 9.95 -2.37 9.88
CA LYS A 184 10.82 -3.54 9.98
C LYS A 184 12.18 -3.23 9.34
N PRO A 185 13.28 -3.23 10.10
CA PRO A 185 14.61 -2.97 9.55
C PRO A 185 15.01 -4.06 8.53
N MET A 186 15.70 -3.63 7.48
CA MET A 186 16.26 -4.47 6.44
C MET A 186 17.76 -4.16 6.28
N SER A 187 18.51 -5.04 5.61
CA SER A 187 19.92 -4.79 5.32
C SER A 187 20.12 -3.59 4.39
N GLY A 188 21.23 -2.88 4.54
CA GLY A 188 21.65 -1.78 3.65
C GLY A 188 20.86 -0.50 3.82
N ASP A 189 20.58 -0.09 5.07
CA ASP A 189 19.89 1.16 5.41
C ASP A 189 18.51 1.30 4.78
N TYR A 190 17.74 0.20 4.82
CA TYR A 190 16.35 0.14 4.38
C TYR A 190 15.42 -0.25 5.51
N THR A 191 14.19 0.22 5.41
CA THR A 191 13.07 -0.17 6.28
C THR A 191 11.92 -0.68 5.43
N GLN A 192 11.35 -1.83 5.81
CA GLN A 192 10.09 -2.30 5.23
C GLN A 192 8.91 -1.65 5.94
N ILE A 193 8.05 -0.99 5.18
CA ILE A 193 6.84 -0.34 5.65
C ILE A 193 5.60 -1.02 5.07
N ASN A 194 4.45 -0.76 5.65
CA ASN A 194 3.16 -1.27 5.18
C ASN A 194 2.03 -0.25 5.41
N SER A 195 0.86 -0.55 4.90
CA SER A 195 -0.30 0.34 5.01
C SER A 195 -0.76 0.57 6.46
N THR A 196 -0.61 -0.44 7.32
CA THR A 196 -0.97 -0.32 8.74
C THR A 196 -0.08 0.68 9.47
N LEU A 197 1.22 0.67 9.18
CA LEU A 197 2.18 1.59 9.76
C LEU A 197 1.89 3.04 9.33
N LEU A 198 1.65 3.26 8.03
CA LEU A 198 1.30 4.59 7.52
C LEU A 198 -0.02 5.13 8.09
N LYS A 199 -0.99 4.26 8.40
CA LYS A 199 -2.27 4.64 9.02
C LYS A 199 -2.17 4.96 10.50
N LYS A 200 -1.08 4.54 11.16
CA LYS A 200 -0.85 4.78 12.60
C LYS A 200 -0.04 6.03 12.89
N TYR A 201 0.52 6.68 11.89
CA TYR A 201 1.24 7.95 12.02
C TYR A 201 0.31 9.10 12.35
#